data_29402fb3896c2f5dde2a308ce9bf456f
#
_entry.id   29402fb3896c2f5dde2a308ce9bf456f
#
_cell.length_a   1.000
_cell.length_b   1.000
_cell.length_c   1.000
_cell.angle_alpha   90.00
_cell.angle_beta   90.00
_cell.angle_gamma   90.00
#
_symmetry.space_group_name_H-M   'P 1'
#
loop_
_entity.id
_entity.type
_entity.pdbx_description
1 polymer ?
#
loop_
_entity_poly.entity_id
_entity_poly.type
_entity_poly.pdbx_seq_one_letter_code
_entity_poly.pdbx_strand_id
1 'polypeptide(L)'
;MTTHTYSSPLAHASDTDFRAWGLELSDALTTVGFPKSADTGQINWATANMPLTSNTAAGYEIRYLNDSLHGSKTIYLKIEYGTVNTSLQRMGIWVSAASATNGSGTLSGTTY
;
A
#
# COMPACT_ATOMS: atom_id res chain seq x y z
N MET A 1 -14.87 -13.39 14.21
CA MET A 1 -13.73 -12.90 13.37
C MET A 1 -13.57 -13.81 12.17
N THR A 2 -13.45 -13.22 10.99
CA THR A 2 -13.19 -13.97 9.76
C THR A 2 -11.72 -13.83 9.39
N THR A 3 -11.08 -14.97 9.10
CA THR A 3 -9.68 -14.97 8.65
C THR A 3 -9.63 -14.99 7.14
N HIS A 4 -8.84 -14.09 6.57
CA HIS A 4 -8.57 -14.03 5.14
C HIS A 4 -7.10 -14.37 4.91
N THR A 5 -6.85 -15.27 3.97
CA THR A 5 -5.48 -15.68 3.62
C THR A 5 -5.19 -15.31 2.17
N TYR A 6 -4.08 -14.63 1.97
CA TYR A 6 -3.56 -14.24 0.66
C TYR A 6 -2.15 -14.76 0.51
N SER A 7 -1.82 -15.19 -0.67
CA SER A 7 -0.48 -15.70 -0.98
C SER A 7 -0.02 -15.17 -2.33
N SER A 8 1.12 -14.52 -2.34
CA SER A 8 1.73 -13.99 -3.55
C SER A 8 3.25 -14.07 -3.43
N PRO A 9 3.98 -14.46 -4.49
CA PRO A 9 5.42 -14.53 -4.44
C PRO A 9 6.04 -13.14 -4.29
N LEU A 10 7.10 -13.03 -3.51
CA LEU A 10 7.88 -11.79 -3.36
C LEU A 10 8.88 -11.60 -4.50
N ALA A 11 9.15 -12.62 -5.28
CA ALA A 11 10.01 -12.51 -6.46
C ALA A 11 9.16 -12.24 -7.69
N HIS A 12 9.63 -11.39 -8.57
CA HIS A 12 8.93 -11.03 -9.80
C HIS A 12 9.89 -11.02 -10.98
N ALA A 13 9.35 -11.30 -12.16
CA ALA A 13 10.10 -11.29 -13.42
C ALA A 13 9.62 -10.18 -14.38
N SER A 14 8.49 -9.52 -14.07
CA SER A 14 7.86 -8.58 -15.00
C SER A 14 6.96 -7.57 -14.30
N ASP A 15 6.58 -6.54 -15.02
CA ASP A 15 5.57 -5.56 -14.57
C ASP A 15 4.22 -6.24 -14.32
N THR A 16 3.88 -7.26 -15.10
CA THR A 16 2.65 -8.02 -14.90
C THR A 16 2.63 -8.71 -13.54
N ASP A 17 3.73 -9.33 -13.15
CA ASP A 17 3.85 -9.97 -11.83
C ASP A 17 3.78 -8.93 -10.70
N PHE A 18 4.43 -7.80 -10.89
CA PHE A 18 4.38 -6.68 -9.93
C PHE A 18 2.95 -6.19 -9.71
N ARG A 19 2.21 -5.98 -10.80
CA ARG A 19 0.81 -5.53 -10.74
C ARG A 19 -0.08 -6.55 -10.04
N ALA A 20 0.08 -7.84 -10.35
CA ALA A 20 -0.70 -8.90 -9.73
C ALA A 20 -0.45 -8.97 -8.22
N TRP A 21 0.81 -8.91 -7.81
CA TRP A 21 1.20 -8.90 -6.41
C TRP A 21 0.61 -7.70 -5.66
N GLY A 22 0.77 -6.51 -6.21
CA GLY A 22 0.27 -5.28 -5.57
C GLY A 22 -1.24 -5.23 -5.47
N LEU A 23 -1.93 -5.64 -6.54
CA LEU A 23 -3.40 -5.69 -6.53
C LEU A 23 -3.92 -6.68 -5.50
N GLU A 24 -3.29 -7.84 -5.35
CA GLU A 24 -3.68 -8.83 -4.36
C GLU A 24 -3.56 -8.26 -2.94
N LEU A 25 -2.46 -7.59 -2.62
CA LEU A 25 -2.30 -6.93 -1.32
C LEU A 25 -3.30 -5.79 -1.13
N SER A 26 -3.53 -5.00 -2.16
CA SER A 26 -4.51 -3.90 -2.14
C SER A 26 -5.92 -4.43 -1.84
N ASP A 27 -6.33 -5.51 -2.50
CA ASP A 27 -7.62 -6.14 -2.27
C ASP A 27 -7.71 -6.74 -0.87
N ALA A 28 -6.63 -7.34 -0.38
CA ALA A 28 -6.56 -7.88 0.97
C ALA A 28 -6.80 -6.79 2.02
N LEU A 29 -6.18 -5.63 1.86
CA LEU A 29 -6.35 -4.50 2.78
C LEU A 29 -7.79 -4.01 2.80
N THR A 30 -8.44 -3.92 1.65
CA THR A 30 -9.85 -3.56 1.57
C THR A 30 -10.73 -4.59 2.29
N THR A 31 -10.44 -5.87 2.08
CA THR A 31 -11.23 -6.96 2.66
C THR A 31 -11.15 -6.99 4.18
N VAL A 32 -9.99 -6.69 4.76
CA VAL A 32 -9.80 -6.71 6.23
C VAL A 32 -10.21 -5.40 6.91
N GLY A 33 -10.74 -4.43 6.18
CA GLY A 33 -11.30 -3.21 6.78
C GLY A 33 -10.43 -1.96 6.69
N PHE A 34 -9.46 -1.94 5.79
CA PHE A 34 -8.64 -0.75 5.51
C PHE A 34 -8.95 -0.23 4.10
N PRO A 35 -10.06 0.49 3.90
CA PRO A 35 -10.40 1.03 2.59
C PRO A 35 -9.42 2.12 2.14
N LYS A 36 -9.39 2.38 0.83
CA LYS A 36 -8.65 3.50 0.28
C LYS A 36 -9.26 4.82 0.69
N SER A 37 -8.43 5.82 0.94
CA SER A 37 -8.86 7.21 1.11
C SER A 37 -9.21 7.83 -0.25
N ALA A 38 -9.67 9.08 -0.21
CA ALA A 38 -9.95 9.87 -1.41
C ALA A 38 -8.71 10.62 -1.94
N ASP A 39 -7.53 10.33 -1.41
CA ASP A 39 -6.30 11.01 -1.84
C ASP A 39 -6.05 10.81 -3.34
N THR A 40 -5.60 11.89 -3.99
CA THR A 40 -5.21 11.86 -5.39
C THR A 40 -3.82 11.29 -5.57
N GLY A 41 -3.53 10.77 -6.76
CA GLY A 41 -2.18 10.29 -7.10
C GLY A 41 -1.87 8.88 -6.62
N GLN A 42 -2.85 8.13 -6.10
CA GLN A 42 -2.63 6.76 -5.67
C GLN A 42 -2.29 5.86 -6.86
N ILE A 43 -1.51 4.82 -6.59
CA ILE A 43 -1.04 3.89 -7.61
C ILE A 43 -2.21 3.26 -8.39
N ASN A 44 -2.02 3.15 -9.71
CA ASN A 44 -2.97 2.48 -10.59
C ASN A 44 -2.42 1.11 -10.97
N TRP A 45 -3.00 0.06 -10.42
CA TRP A 45 -2.53 -1.31 -10.65
C TRP A 45 -2.77 -1.82 -12.05
N ALA A 46 -3.51 -1.10 -12.89
CA ALA A 46 -3.65 -1.46 -14.30
C ALA A 46 -2.43 -1.06 -15.13
N THR A 47 -1.67 -0.08 -14.68
CA THR A 47 -0.56 0.52 -15.45
C THR A 47 0.76 0.62 -14.70
N ALA A 48 0.79 0.29 -13.41
CA ALA A 48 1.97 0.43 -12.59
C ALA A 48 3.13 -0.45 -13.12
N ASN A 49 4.32 0.11 -13.11
CA ASN A 49 5.53 -0.59 -13.51
C ASN A 49 6.45 -0.77 -12.31
N MET A 50 7.13 -1.91 -12.25
CA MET A 50 8.10 -2.15 -11.19
C MET A 50 9.31 -1.23 -11.37
N PRO A 51 9.80 -0.61 -10.29
CA PRO A 51 11.04 0.14 -10.36
C PRO A 51 12.24 -0.75 -10.70
N LEU A 52 13.13 -0.21 -11.52
CA LEU A 52 14.35 -0.89 -11.95
C LEU A 52 15.54 -0.58 -11.06
N THR A 53 15.33 0.15 -9.98
CA THR A 53 16.34 0.52 -8.99
C THR A 53 15.92 -0.02 -7.63
N SER A 54 16.89 -0.58 -6.87
CA SER A 54 16.63 -1.09 -5.52
C SER A 54 16.17 0.01 -4.57
N ASN A 55 15.34 -0.35 -3.61
CA ASN A 55 14.78 0.55 -2.60
C ASN A 55 14.04 1.75 -3.20
N THR A 56 13.24 1.49 -4.23
CA THR A 56 12.48 2.52 -4.93
C THR A 56 11.01 2.14 -4.97
N ALA A 57 10.15 3.10 -4.60
CA ALA A 57 8.71 2.94 -4.70
C ALA A 57 8.22 3.29 -6.11
N ALA A 58 7.28 2.48 -6.62
CA ALA A 58 6.56 2.77 -7.85
C ALA A 58 5.40 3.73 -7.61
N GLY A 59 4.85 3.70 -6.41
CA GLY A 59 3.71 4.51 -6.02
C GLY A 59 3.20 4.13 -4.64
N TYR A 60 2.08 4.71 -4.26
CA TYR A 60 1.53 4.55 -2.92
C TYR A 60 0.02 4.37 -2.93
N GLU A 61 -0.50 3.84 -1.82
CA GLU A 61 -1.91 3.91 -1.45
C GLU A 61 -2.02 4.55 -0.08
N ILE A 62 -3.09 5.31 0.12
CA ILE A 62 -3.48 5.78 1.46
C ILE A 62 -4.69 4.98 1.89
N ARG A 63 -4.54 4.24 2.97
CA ARG A 63 -5.60 3.45 3.60
C ARG A 63 -5.98 4.10 4.92
N TYR A 64 -7.18 3.84 5.41
CA TYR A 64 -7.58 4.38 6.70
C TYR A 64 -8.38 3.38 7.51
N LEU A 65 -8.30 3.54 8.81
CA LEU A 65 -9.14 2.83 9.77
C LEU A 65 -9.93 3.88 10.54
N ASN A 66 -11.24 3.79 10.42
CA ASN A 66 -12.16 4.63 11.18
C ASN A 66 -13.07 3.70 11.97
N ASP A 67 -12.59 3.30 13.13
CA ASP A 67 -13.25 2.31 13.97
C ASP A 67 -13.89 3.00 15.15
N SER A 68 -15.14 2.66 15.46
CA SER A 68 -15.86 3.19 16.62
C SER A 68 -15.14 2.92 17.96
N LEU A 69 -14.31 1.89 18.02
CA LEU A 69 -13.49 1.59 19.20
C LEU A 69 -12.36 2.60 19.41
N HIS A 70 -11.99 3.33 18.40
CA HIS A 70 -11.01 4.42 18.48
C HIS A 70 -11.65 5.79 18.71
N GLY A 71 -12.93 5.83 18.96
CA GLY A 71 -13.68 7.07 19.11
C GLY A 71 -13.79 7.83 17.80
N SER A 72 -13.48 9.11 17.82
CA SER A 72 -13.54 9.99 16.65
C SER A 72 -12.22 10.07 15.89
N LYS A 73 -11.23 9.25 16.25
CA LYS A 73 -9.89 9.32 15.63
C LYS A 73 -9.78 8.37 14.46
N THR A 74 -9.28 8.89 13.35
CA THR A 74 -8.95 8.10 12.17
C THR A 74 -7.43 7.87 12.12
N ILE A 75 -7.03 6.67 11.78
CA ILE A 75 -5.63 6.33 11.55
C ILE A 75 -5.46 6.14 10.04
N TYR A 76 -4.51 6.88 9.47
CA TYR A 76 -4.14 6.75 8.06
C TYR A 76 -2.84 5.98 7.92
N LEU A 77 -2.83 5.05 6.97
CA LEU A 77 -1.64 4.29 6.58
C LEU A 77 -1.24 4.68 5.17
N LYS A 78 0.00 5.07 5.00
CA LYS A 78 0.58 5.20 3.67
C LYS A 78 1.37 3.94 3.39
N ILE A 79 1.02 3.26 2.33
CA ILE A 79 1.68 2.04 1.88
C ILE A 79 2.32 2.35 0.54
N GLU A 80 3.64 2.31 0.49
CA GLU A 80 4.40 2.47 -0.74
C GLU A 80 4.79 1.09 -1.24
N TYR A 81 4.61 0.86 -2.53
CA TYR A 81 4.88 -0.41 -3.20
C TYR A 81 6.04 -0.23 -4.16
N GLY A 82 6.97 -1.15 -4.16
CA GLY A 82 8.10 -1.02 -5.05
C GLY A 82 9.04 -2.20 -5.07
N THR A 83 10.26 -1.92 -5.49
CA THR A 83 11.34 -2.89 -5.58
C THR A 83 12.31 -2.68 -4.43
N VAL A 84 12.53 -3.74 -3.65
CA VAL A 84 13.51 -3.71 -2.55
C VAL A 84 14.89 -4.07 -3.07
N ASN A 85 14.99 -5.11 -3.88
CA ASN A 85 16.26 -5.58 -4.41
C ASN A 85 16.10 -6.06 -5.85
N THR A 86 16.72 -5.35 -6.79
CA THR A 86 16.62 -5.68 -8.21
C THR A 86 17.39 -6.95 -8.58
N SER A 87 18.55 -7.19 -7.94
CA SER A 87 19.35 -8.37 -8.22
C SER A 87 18.65 -9.67 -7.83
N LEU A 88 17.89 -9.65 -6.74
CA LEU A 88 17.11 -10.79 -6.26
C LEU A 88 15.66 -10.75 -6.74
N GLN A 89 15.26 -9.76 -7.53
CA GLN A 89 13.90 -9.56 -8.01
C GLN A 89 12.88 -9.56 -6.87
N ARG A 90 13.15 -8.78 -5.81
CA ARG A 90 12.30 -8.72 -4.62
C ARG A 90 11.46 -7.46 -4.60
N MET A 91 10.16 -7.66 -4.49
CA MET A 91 9.19 -6.60 -4.23
C MET A 91 9.09 -6.35 -2.73
N GLY A 92 8.61 -5.18 -2.37
CA GLY A 92 8.39 -4.84 -0.97
C GLY A 92 7.47 -3.66 -0.79
N ILE A 93 7.15 -3.42 0.47
CA ILE A 93 6.33 -2.28 0.87
C ILE A 93 7.03 -1.49 1.96
N TRP A 94 6.72 -0.20 2.00
CA TRP A 94 7.07 0.67 3.12
C TRP A 94 5.78 1.21 3.70
N VAL A 95 5.62 1.13 5.01
CA VAL A 95 4.40 1.53 5.69
C VAL A 95 4.71 2.63 6.69
N SER A 96 3.92 3.69 6.64
CA SER A 96 3.93 4.76 7.64
C SER A 96 2.51 5.07 8.07
N ALA A 97 2.35 5.68 9.25
CA ALA A 97 1.04 5.95 9.82
C ALA A 97 1.00 7.33 10.46
N ALA A 98 -0.16 8.00 10.34
CA ALA A 98 -0.39 9.30 10.94
C ALA A 98 -1.89 9.52 11.17
N SER A 99 -2.21 10.65 11.83
CA SER A 99 -3.60 10.99 12.16
C SER A 99 -4.36 11.69 11.03
N ALA A 100 -3.67 12.12 9.98
CA ALA A 100 -4.28 12.86 8.88
C ALA A 100 -3.49 12.70 7.58
N THR A 101 -4.07 13.15 6.49
CA THR A 101 -3.45 13.23 5.17
C THR A 101 -3.76 14.59 4.56
N ASN A 102 -2.92 15.06 3.64
CA ASN A 102 -3.16 16.31 2.92
C ASN A 102 -4.10 16.16 1.71
N GLY A 103 -4.60 14.96 1.45
CA GLY A 103 -5.45 14.67 0.27
C GLY A 103 -4.69 14.36 -1.01
N SER A 104 -3.37 14.41 -1.00
CA SER A 104 -2.50 14.14 -2.16
C SER A 104 -1.38 13.15 -1.83
N GLY A 105 -1.58 12.32 -0.83
CA GLY A 105 -0.65 11.23 -0.52
C GLY A 105 0.43 11.57 0.50
N THR A 106 0.40 12.73 1.14
CA THR A 106 1.32 13.07 2.23
C THR A 106 0.61 12.95 3.57
N LEU A 107 1.16 12.13 4.45
CA LEU A 107 0.64 12.01 5.82
C LEU A 107 0.97 13.27 6.60
N SER A 108 0.07 13.63 7.53
CA SER A 108 0.18 14.84 8.34
C SER A 108 -0.42 14.60 9.73
N GLY A 109 -0.38 15.64 10.57
CA GLY A 109 -0.84 15.51 11.95
C GLY A 109 0.15 14.74 12.81
N THR A 110 -0.37 13.94 13.74
CA THR A 110 0.46 13.13 14.64
C THR A 110 1.00 11.91 13.92
N THR A 111 2.33 11.69 13.97
CA THR A 111 2.98 10.49 13.42
C THR A 111 2.88 9.36 14.45
N TYR A 112 2.58 8.20 13.97
CA TYR A 112 2.49 6.98 14.81
C TYR A 112 3.67 6.04 14.58
#